data_85a69bb44615f0993915f51b5415a68a
#
_entry.id   85a69bb44615f0993915f51b5415a68a
#
_cell.length_a   1.000
_cell.length_b   1.000
_cell.length_c   1.000
_cell.angle_alpha   90.00
_cell.angle_beta   90.00
_cell.angle_gamma   90.00
#
_symmetry.space_group_name_H-M   'P 1'
#
loop_
_entity.id
_entity.type
_entity.pdbx_description
1 polymer ?
#
loop_
_entity_poly.entity_id
_entity_poly.type
_entity_poly.pdbx_seq_one_letter_code
_entity_poly.pdbx_strand_id
1 'polypeptide(L)'
;MKSSPALPLLGLLAAFAASAPAAQDTGSAFYGDPPDESHPWAIHDRNRPQPIRISPGTPSLPGQPGRPPSDAVVLFDGTEATLANWMSDAKEGGPTRWVVRDGALECVPKSGYIRSKAQFGDCQLHVEWAAPREVKGNSQGRGNSGIFLMGLVEVQVLDNHDNPTYADGFANS
;
A
#
# COMPACT_ATOMS: atom_id res chain seq x y z
N MET A 1 -30.71 56.62 -20.80
CA MET A 1 -29.71 55.86 -21.57
C MET A 1 -28.32 56.15 -20.99
N LYS A 2 -27.77 55.23 -20.22
CA LYS A 2 -26.41 55.36 -19.70
C LYS A 2 -25.62 54.14 -20.23
N SER A 3 -24.65 54.44 -21.06
CA SER A 3 -23.72 53.43 -21.66
C SER A 3 -22.66 53.02 -20.63
N SER A 4 -22.54 51.72 -20.36
CA SER A 4 -21.44 51.15 -19.58
C SER A 4 -20.23 50.89 -20.48
N PRO A 5 -19.00 51.15 -20.02
CA PRO A 5 -17.80 50.81 -20.79
C PRO A 5 -17.43 49.36 -20.62
N ALA A 6 -17.05 48.68 -21.71
CA ALA A 6 -16.51 47.34 -21.76
C ALA A 6 -15.05 47.33 -21.24
N LEU A 7 -14.75 46.44 -20.29
CA LEU A 7 -13.36 46.13 -19.89
C LEU A 7 -12.70 45.20 -20.94
N PRO A 8 -11.44 45.42 -21.28
CA PRO A 8 -10.70 44.52 -22.13
C PRO A 8 -10.24 43.26 -21.34
N LEU A 9 -10.49 42.10 -21.91
CA LEU A 9 -10.06 40.80 -21.43
C LEU A 9 -8.55 40.66 -21.69
N LEU A 10 -7.74 40.77 -20.65
CA LEU A 10 -6.30 40.56 -20.72
C LEU A 10 -6.04 39.07 -20.75
N GLY A 11 -5.72 38.50 -21.90
CA GLY A 11 -5.34 37.09 -22.07
C GLY A 11 -3.96 36.82 -21.49
N LEU A 12 -3.90 36.04 -20.42
CA LEU A 12 -2.65 35.54 -19.83
C LEU A 12 -2.10 34.42 -20.72
N LEU A 13 -1.09 34.72 -21.54
CA LEU A 13 -0.31 33.69 -22.25
C LEU A 13 0.63 33.02 -21.26
N ALA A 14 0.30 31.78 -20.84
CA ALA A 14 1.22 30.93 -20.10
C ALA A 14 2.26 30.36 -21.09
N ALA A 15 3.48 30.87 -21.03
CA ALA A 15 4.60 30.27 -21.73
C ALA A 15 5.05 29.00 -21.00
N PHE A 16 4.75 27.86 -21.58
CA PHE A 16 5.38 26.61 -21.17
C PHE A 16 6.85 26.62 -21.60
N ALA A 17 7.74 26.85 -20.65
CA ALA A 17 9.16 26.61 -20.86
C ALA A 17 9.35 25.09 -20.96
N ALA A 18 9.52 24.57 -22.14
CA ALA A 18 10.02 23.21 -22.36
C ALA A 18 11.44 23.17 -21.79
N SER A 19 11.65 22.44 -20.69
CA SER A 19 12.97 22.14 -20.19
C SER A 19 13.70 21.32 -21.26
N ALA A 20 14.75 21.89 -21.86
CA ALA A 20 15.64 21.14 -22.74
C ALA A 20 16.19 19.92 -21.99
N PRO A 21 16.28 18.74 -22.62
CA PRO A 21 16.96 17.61 -22.02
C PRO A 21 18.39 18.04 -21.69
N ALA A 22 18.81 17.73 -20.46
CA ALA A 22 20.20 18.00 -20.04
C ALA A 22 21.13 17.36 -21.07
N ALA A 23 22.08 18.15 -21.61
CA ALA A 23 23.09 17.66 -22.51
C ALA A 23 23.80 16.48 -21.84
N GLN A 24 23.78 15.32 -22.50
CA GLN A 24 24.54 14.18 -22.03
C GLN A 24 26.03 14.54 -22.14
N ASP A 25 26.71 14.46 -20.99
CA ASP A 25 28.17 14.61 -20.93
C ASP A 25 28.80 13.49 -21.78
N THR A 26 29.32 13.83 -22.94
CA THR A 26 29.98 12.90 -23.88
C THR A 26 31.45 12.63 -23.50
N GLY A 27 31.90 13.07 -22.30
CA GLY A 27 33.21 12.68 -21.75
C GLY A 27 33.26 11.17 -21.51
N SER A 28 34.43 10.64 -21.18
CA SER A 28 34.60 9.22 -20.86
C SER A 28 33.46 8.78 -19.89
N ALA A 29 32.50 8.02 -20.43
CA ALA A 29 31.26 7.75 -19.75
C ALA A 29 31.45 6.88 -18.49
N PHE A 30 32.61 6.21 -18.42
CA PHE A 30 32.90 5.27 -17.34
C PHE A 30 34.41 5.11 -17.13
N TYR A 31 34.76 4.64 -15.95
CA TYR A 31 36.11 4.22 -15.56
C TYR A 31 35.97 3.01 -14.60
N GLY A 32 37.11 2.36 -14.34
CA GLY A 32 37.15 1.12 -13.56
C GLY A 32 37.16 -0.12 -14.46
N ASP A 33 36.92 -1.28 -13.90
CA ASP A 33 36.94 -2.53 -14.64
C ASP A 33 35.90 -2.54 -15.74
N PRO A 34 36.25 -3.04 -16.95
CA PRO A 34 35.33 -3.11 -18.06
C PRO A 34 34.19 -4.12 -17.80
N PRO A 35 33.10 -4.06 -18.56
CA PRO A 35 32.08 -5.08 -18.53
C PRO A 35 32.62 -6.47 -18.83
N ASP A 36 32.01 -7.50 -18.19
CA ASP A 36 32.25 -8.91 -18.45
C ASP A 36 30.91 -9.65 -18.61
N GLU A 37 30.94 -10.99 -18.77
CA GLU A 37 29.72 -11.80 -18.95
C GLU A 37 28.79 -11.76 -17.73
N SER A 38 29.34 -11.55 -16.52
CA SER A 38 28.59 -11.48 -15.27
C SER A 38 28.16 -10.07 -14.90
N HIS A 39 28.88 -9.07 -15.43
CA HIS A 39 28.73 -7.66 -15.10
C HIS A 39 28.61 -6.83 -16.39
N PRO A 40 27.41 -6.62 -16.91
CA PRO A 40 27.18 -5.99 -18.22
C PRO A 40 27.56 -4.49 -18.25
N TRP A 41 27.96 -3.92 -17.13
CA TRP A 41 28.31 -2.51 -16.98
C TRP A 41 29.69 -2.37 -16.32
N ALA A 42 30.49 -1.42 -16.76
CA ALA A 42 31.68 -1.07 -16.03
C ALA A 42 31.35 -0.57 -14.61
N ILE A 43 32.30 -0.63 -13.68
CA ILE A 43 32.06 -0.28 -12.27
C ILE A 43 31.49 1.13 -12.13
N HIS A 44 31.96 2.10 -12.89
CA HIS A 44 31.49 3.50 -12.83
C HIS A 44 30.83 3.95 -14.14
N ASP A 45 30.13 3.05 -14.80
CA ASP A 45 29.42 3.37 -16.04
C ASP A 45 28.26 4.32 -15.79
N ARG A 46 28.36 5.53 -16.33
CA ARG A 46 27.28 6.54 -16.22
C ARG A 46 26.02 6.20 -16.99
N ASN A 47 26.13 5.32 -17.98
CA ASN A 47 25.01 4.86 -18.78
C ASN A 47 24.25 3.69 -18.14
N ARG A 48 24.72 3.21 -16.97
CA ARG A 48 24.01 2.20 -16.20
C ARG A 48 22.59 2.68 -15.91
N PRO A 49 21.56 1.81 -16.09
CA PRO A 49 20.20 2.15 -15.73
C PRO A 49 20.12 2.66 -14.29
N GLN A 50 19.49 3.80 -14.11
CA GLN A 50 19.28 4.36 -12.79
C GLN A 50 18.21 3.59 -12.03
N PRO A 51 18.32 3.47 -10.71
CA PRO A 51 17.27 2.87 -9.89
C PRO A 51 15.94 3.58 -10.11
N ILE A 52 14.84 2.82 -10.07
CA ILE A 52 13.51 3.37 -10.11
C ILE A 52 13.31 4.26 -8.88
N ARG A 53 12.81 5.47 -9.09
CA ARG A 53 12.47 6.36 -7.99
C ARG A 53 11.11 5.95 -7.41
N ILE A 54 11.10 5.65 -6.13
CA ILE A 54 9.89 5.32 -5.39
C ILE A 54 9.48 6.57 -4.60
N SER A 55 8.23 7.00 -4.77
CA SER A 55 7.62 7.99 -3.87
C SER A 55 7.23 7.28 -2.58
N PRO A 56 7.68 7.72 -1.42
CA PRO A 56 7.32 7.09 -0.16
C PRO A 56 5.81 7.22 0.10
N GLY A 57 5.28 6.28 0.85
CA GLY A 57 3.94 6.38 1.39
C GLY A 57 3.81 7.51 2.41
N THR A 58 2.62 7.74 2.89
CA THR A 58 2.35 8.65 4.01
C THR A 58 1.75 7.87 5.16
N PRO A 59 2.01 8.26 6.41
CA PRO A 59 1.36 7.62 7.55
C PRO A 59 -0.15 7.87 7.52
N SER A 60 -0.90 6.94 8.11
CA SER A 60 -2.32 7.13 8.36
C SER A 60 -2.56 8.09 9.51
N LEU A 61 -3.67 8.80 9.45
CA LEU A 61 -4.18 9.65 10.51
C LEU A 61 -5.56 9.11 10.95
N PRO A 62 -6.05 9.47 12.13
CA PRO A 62 -7.39 9.05 12.55
C PRO A 62 -8.45 9.36 11.51
N GLY A 63 -9.12 8.32 10.99
CA GLY A 63 -10.15 8.45 9.95
C GLY A 63 -9.63 8.76 8.54
N GLN A 64 -8.33 8.77 8.32
CA GLN A 64 -7.72 9.00 7.02
C GLN A 64 -6.59 8.01 6.75
N PRO A 65 -6.82 6.99 5.90
CA PRO A 65 -5.78 6.07 5.50
C PRO A 65 -4.58 6.77 4.85
N GLY A 66 -3.40 6.28 5.12
CA GLY A 66 -2.18 6.72 4.47
C GLY A 66 -2.15 6.36 2.98
N ARG A 67 -1.31 7.04 2.23
CA ARG A 67 -1.03 6.65 0.84
C ARG A 67 0.04 5.58 0.81
N PRO A 68 -0.14 4.52 0.02
CA PRO A 68 0.92 3.53 -0.17
C PRO A 68 2.13 4.13 -0.92
N PRO A 69 3.32 3.53 -0.81
CA PRO A 69 4.44 3.82 -1.70
C PRO A 69 4.06 3.59 -3.17
N SER A 70 4.75 4.27 -4.09
CA SER A 70 4.40 4.22 -5.52
C SER A 70 4.64 2.86 -6.20
N ASP A 71 5.36 1.96 -5.56
CA ASP A 71 5.65 0.59 -6.00
C ASP A 71 4.83 -0.47 -5.24
N ALA A 72 3.95 -0.06 -4.35
CA ALA A 72 3.13 -0.98 -3.58
C ALA A 72 2.06 -1.67 -4.44
N VAL A 73 1.87 -2.94 -4.21
CA VAL A 73 0.71 -3.68 -4.69
C VAL A 73 -0.43 -3.48 -3.70
N VAL A 74 -1.44 -2.71 -4.08
CA VAL A 74 -2.58 -2.42 -3.22
C VAL A 74 -3.58 -3.58 -3.28
N LEU A 75 -3.69 -4.32 -2.19
CA LEU A 75 -4.63 -5.44 -2.08
C LEU A 75 -6.03 -4.99 -1.69
N PHE A 76 -6.14 -3.94 -0.88
CA PHE A 76 -7.39 -3.33 -0.47
C PHE A 76 -7.21 -1.82 -0.30
N ASP A 77 -8.07 -1.03 -0.92
CA ASP A 77 -8.02 0.45 -0.92
C ASP A 77 -9.24 1.10 -0.26
N GLY A 78 -10.04 0.32 0.45
CA GLY A 78 -11.28 0.81 1.07
C GLY A 78 -12.52 0.70 0.17
N THR A 79 -12.38 0.20 -1.07
CA THR A 79 -13.50 0.09 -2.01
C THR A 79 -13.87 -1.35 -2.32
N GLU A 80 -15.13 -1.57 -2.72
CA GLU A 80 -15.61 -2.89 -3.16
C GLU A 80 -14.88 -3.40 -4.40
N ALA A 81 -14.35 -2.52 -5.24
CA ALA A 81 -13.62 -2.92 -6.44
C ALA A 81 -12.41 -3.81 -6.09
N THR A 82 -11.75 -3.55 -4.97
CA THR A 82 -10.59 -4.33 -4.52
C THR A 82 -10.96 -5.67 -3.86
N LEU A 83 -12.24 -5.95 -3.61
CA LEU A 83 -12.66 -7.32 -3.24
C LEU A 83 -12.31 -8.33 -4.32
N ALA A 84 -12.18 -7.91 -5.57
CA ALA A 84 -11.72 -8.75 -6.66
C ALA A 84 -10.34 -9.36 -6.42
N ASN A 85 -9.51 -8.78 -5.55
CA ASN A 85 -8.18 -9.29 -5.18
C ASN A 85 -8.23 -10.44 -4.17
N TRP A 86 -9.41 -10.70 -3.60
CA TRP A 86 -9.61 -11.65 -2.51
C TRP A 86 -10.51 -12.79 -2.89
N MET A 87 -10.36 -13.90 -2.22
CA MET A 87 -11.22 -15.07 -2.35
C MET A 87 -11.42 -15.74 -0.99
N SER A 88 -12.47 -16.54 -0.89
CA SER A 88 -12.68 -17.42 0.26
C SER A 88 -11.54 -18.43 0.35
N ASP A 89 -11.05 -18.68 1.56
CA ASP A 89 -10.07 -19.74 1.83
C ASP A 89 -10.71 -21.10 2.07
N ALA A 90 -12.01 -21.24 1.87
CA ALA A 90 -12.68 -22.53 1.91
C ALA A 90 -12.13 -23.45 0.82
N LYS A 91 -12.25 -24.79 1.03
CA LYS A 91 -11.74 -25.81 0.11
C LYS A 91 -12.24 -25.61 -1.33
N GLU A 92 -13.50 -25.22 -1.48
CA GLU A 92 -14.13 -24.95 -2.76
C GLU A 92 -13.73 -23.60 -3.36
N GLY A 93 -13.06 -22.75 -2.58
CA GLY A 93 -12.73 -21.39 -2.99
C GLY A 93 -13.97 -20.52 -3.16
N GLY A 94 -13.96 -19.68 -4.19
CA GLY A 94 -15.06 -18.79 -4.54
C GLY A 94 -14.91 -17.36 -4.01
N PRO A 95 -15.87 -16.48 -4.27
CA PRO A 95 -15.82 -15.11 -3.82
C PRO A 95 -15.81 -15.01 -2.30
N THR A 96 -15.14 -13.99 -1.78
CA THR A 96 -15.22 -13.69 -0.35
C THR A 96 -16.64 -13.30 0.05
N ARG A 97 -17.00 -13.62 1.29
CA ARG A 97 -18.25 -13.14 1.92
C ARG A 97 -18.01 -11.98 2.89
N TRP A 98 -16.78 -11.54 3.02
CA TRP A 98 -16.47 -10.30 3.73
C TRP A 98 -17.03 -9.12 2.96
N VAL A 99 -17.36 -8.04 3.64
CA VAL A 99 -18.01 -6.86 3.06
C VAL A 99 -17.17 -5.63 3.26
N VAL A 100 -17.34 -4.65 2.38
CA VAL A 100 -16.76 -3.32 2.60
C VAL A 100 -17.79 -2.46 3.33
N ARG A 101 -17.39 -1.92 4.48
CA ARG A 101 -18.20 -0.99 5.25
C ARG A 101 -17.33 0.13 5.79
N ASP A 102 -17.73 1.36 5.55
CA ASP A 102 -17.03 2.57 5.99
C ASP A 102 -15.53 2.58 5.61
N GLY A 103 -15.21 2.05 4.41
CA GLY A 103 -13.83 1.95 3.92
C GLY A 103 -13.00 0.83 4.54
N ALA A 104 -13.58 -0.02 5.35
CA ALA A 104 -12.93 -1.19 5.95
C ALA A 104 -13.42 -2.50 5.35
N LEU A 105 -12.54 -3.47 5.25
CA LEU A 105 -12.88 -4.85 4.90
C LEU A 105 -13.30 -5.59 6.17
N GLU A 106 -14.59 -5.74 6.36
CA GLU A 106 -15.20 -6.30 7.57
C GLU A 106 -15.51 -7.79 7.40
N CYS A 107 -15.08 -8.59 8.36
CA CYS A 107 -15.46 -9.98 8.43
C CYS A 107 -16.92 -10.14 8.92
N VAL A 108 -17.68 -10.93 8.22
CA VAL A 108 -19.05 -11.28 8.60
C VAL A 108 -19.05 -12.59 9.40
N PRO A 109 -19.85 -12.72 10.47
CA PRO A 109 -19.92 -13.97 11.22
C PRO A 109 -20.17 -15.18 10.32
N LYS A 110 -19.39 -16.24 10.51
CA LYS A 110 -19.44 -17.49 9.72
C LYS A 110 -19.01 -17.31 8.25
N SER A 111 -18.37 -16.21 7.87
CA SER A 111 -17.85 -16.03 6.51
C SER A 111 -16.57 -16.84 6.24
N GLY A 112 -15.87 -17.29 7.27
CA GLY A 112 -14.59 -17.98 7.16
C GLY A 112 -13.43 -17.05 6.85
N TYR A 113 -12.29 -17.62 6.56
CA TYR A 113 -11.09 -16.90 6.17
C TYR A 113 -11.14 -16.46 4.71
N ILE A 114 -10.33 -15.47 4.41
CA ILE A 114 -10.08 -15.01 3.04
C ILE A 114 -8.58 -15.09 2.77
N ARG A 115 -8.22 -15.16 1.50
CA ARG A 115 -6.84 -15.08 1.05
C ARG A 115 -6.72 -14.20 -0.19
N SER A 116 -5.56 -13.63 -0.39
CA SER A 116 -5.25 -12.94 -1.65
C SER A 116 -5.23 -13.93 -2.80
N LYS A 117 -5.71 -13.53 -3.97
CA LYS A 117 -5.60 -14.33 -5.20
C LYS A 117 -4.16 -14.34 -5.71
N ALA A 118 -3.46 -13.20 -5.58
CA ALA A 118 -2.05 -13.11 -5.89
C ALA A 118 -1.24 -13.81 -4.80
N GLN A 119 -0.16 -14.44 -5.22
CA GLN A 119 0.83 -15.07 -4.34
C GLN A 119 2.08 -14.20 -4.33
N PHE A 120 2.69 -14.11 -3.17
CA PHE A 120 3.87 -13.29 -2.93
C PHE A 120 4.98 -14.16 -2.33
N GLY A 121 6.22 -13.87 -2.71
CA GLY A 121 7.41 -14.37 -2.03
C GLY A 121 7.82 -13.42 -0.90
N ASP A 122 9.11 -13.13 -0.80
CA ASP A 122 9.63 -12.14 0.15
C ASP A 122 8.98 -10.78 -0.10
N CYS A 123 8.37 -10.21 0.93
CA CYS A 123 7.64 -8.95 0.81
C CYS A 123 7.63 -8.18 2.14
N GLN A 124 7.35 -6.90 2.04
CA GLN A 124 6.91 -6.09 3.17
C GLN A 124 5.40 -5.98 3.10
N LEU A 125 4.71 -6.36 4.17
CA LEU A 125 3.25 -6.29 4.26
C LEU A 125 2.86 -5.18 5.22
N HIS A 126 2.02 -4.26 4.74
CA HIS A 126 1.38 -3.23 5.57
C HIS A 126 -0.10 -3.53 5.69
N VAL A 127 -0.60 -3.61 6.91
CA VAL A 127 -2.02 -3.82 7.23
C VAL A 127 -2.43 -2.87 8.33
N GLU A 128 -3.50 -2.15 8.11
CA GLU A 128 -4.17 -1.36 9.14
C GLU A 128 -5.44 -2.09 9.56
N TRP A 129 -5.71 -2.11 10.85
CA TRP A 129 -6.86 -2.81 11.38
C TRP A 129 -7.50 -2.06 12.55
N ALA A 130 -8.75 -2.38 12.81
CA ALA A 130 -9.47 -1.86 13.96
C ALA A 130 -10.27 -2.96 14.63
N ALA A 131 -10.25 -2.98 15.95
CA ALA A 131 -11.16 -3.82 16.73
C ALA A 131 -12.61 -3.27 16.64
N PRO A 132 -13.63 -4.12 16.89
CA PRO A 132 -15.00 -3.65 17.01
C PRO A 132 -15.12 -2.52 18.05
N ARG A 133 -15.87 -1.46 17.72
CA ARG A 133 -16.06 -0.31 18.62
C ARG A 133 -16.67 -0.72 19.96
N GLU A 134 -17.62 -1.65 19.92
CA GLU A 134 -18.24 -2.22 21.10
C GLU A 134 -17.42 -3.41 21.59
N VAL A 135 -16.79 -3.25 22.75
CA VAL A 135 -16.03 -4.33 23.38
C VAL A 135 -16.96 -5.39 23.94
N LYS A 136 -16.84 -6.62 23.46
CA LYS A 136 -17.58 -7.79 23.94
C LYS A 136 -16.63 -8.90 24.33
N GLY A 137 -16.93 -9.59 25.41
CA GLY A 137 -16.10 -10.70 25.89
C GLY A 137 -14.87 -10.30 26.65
N ASN A 138 -14.03 -11.28 26.94
CA ASN A 138 -12.78 -11.15 27.67
C ASN A 138 -11.70 -11.98 26.97
N SER A 139 -10.45 -11.63 27.18
CA SER A 139 -9.32 -12.40 26.67
C SER A 139 -9.40 -12.59 25.15
N GLN A 140 -9.17 -13.79 24.66
CA GLN A 140 -9.30 -14.20 23.27
C GLN A 140 -10.74 -14.13 22.72
N GLY A 141 -11.74 -13.98 23.59
CA GLY A 141 -13.13 -13.82 23.20
C GLY A 141 -13.54 -12.39 22.80
N ARG A 142 -12.59 -11.42 22.86
CA ARG A 142 -12.78 -10.07 22.32
C ARG A 142 -12.60 -10.07 20.80
N GLY A 143 -12.56 -8.89 20.19
CA GLY A 143 -12.20 -8.76 18.78
C GLY A 143 -10.89 -9.46 18.48
N ASN A 144 -10.92 -10.52 17.71
CA ASN A 144 -9.80 -11.42 17.48
C ASN A 144 -9.77 -11.87 16.03
N SER A 145 -8.62 -11.74 15.42
CA SER A 145 -8.35 -12.12 14.04
C SER A 145 -6.87 -12.45 13.89
N GLY A 146 -6.46 -12.82 12.69
CA GLY A 146 -5.05 -13.07 12.38
C GLY A 146 -4.71 -12.82 10.93
N ILE A 147 -3.46 -12.51 10.70
CA ILE A 147 -2.88 -12.36 9.37
C ILE A 147 -1.94 -13.54 9.17
N PHE A 148 -2.29 -14.43 8.25
CA PHE A 148 -1.50 -15.61 7.96
C PHE A 148 -0.53 -15.33 6.82
N LEU A 149 0.77 -15.45 7.11
CA LEU A 149 1.82 -15.43 6.10
C LEU A 149 2.00 -16.84 5.56
N MET A 150 1.93 -17.01 4.26
CA MET A 150 2.04 -18.30 3.55
C MET A 150 1.05 -19.38 4.06
N GLY A 151 0.01 -18.99 4.77
CA GLY A 151 -0.92 -19.92 5.42
C GLY A 151 -0.32 -20.72 6.58
N LEU A 152 0.87 -20.38 7.06
CA LEU A 152 1.62 -21.13 8.06
C LEU A 152 1.89 -20.34 9.34
N VAL A 153 2.20 -19.07 9.22
CA VAL A 153 2.58 -18.22 10.37
C VAL A 153 1.51 -17.17 10.57
N GLU A 154 0.91 -17.16 11.75
CA GLU A 154 -0.10 -16.17 12.14
C GLU A 154 0.56 -15.01 12.88
N VAL A 155 0.26 -13.79 12.42
CA VAL A 155 0.40 -12.57 13.22
C VAL A 155 -0.97 -12.29 13.80
N GLN A 156 -1.12 -12.49 15.11
CA GLN A 156 -2.40 -12.31 15.79
C GLN A 156 -2.78 -10.82 15.83
N VAL A 157 -4.06 -10.55 15.58
CA VAL A 157 -4.71 -9.26 15.74
C VAL A 157 -5.77 -9.39 16.82
N LEU A 158 -5.51 -8.84 17.99
CA LEU A 158 -6.36 -8.97 19.16
C LEU A 158 -6.71 -7.58 19.72
N ASP A 159 -7.97 -7.39 20.10
CA ASP A 159 -8.38 -6.26 20.93
C ASP A 159 -7.75 -6.40 22.33
N ASN A 160 -6.57 -5.82 22.50
CA ASN A 160 -5.78 -5.88 23.72
C ASN A 160 -5.87 -4.60 24.57
N HIS A 161 -6.63 -3.59 24.14
CA HIS A 161 -6.80 -2.36 24.90
C HIS A 161 -7.58 -2.64 26.20
N ASP A 162 -7.00 -2.30 27.34
CA ASP A 162 -7.56 -2.61 28.67
C ASP A 162 -7.96 -4.09 28.84
N ASN A 163 -7.25 -4.99 28.16
CA ASN A 163 -7.43 -6.43 28.29
C ASN A 163 -6.27 -7.01 29.12
N PRO A 164 -6.48 -7.38 30.40
CA PRO A 164 -5.40 -7.83 31.27
C PRO A 164 -4.84 -9.21 30.88
N THR A 165 -5.52 -9.92 29.99
CA THR A 165 -5.03 -11.19 29.47
C THR A 165 -3.79 -10.93 28.63
N TYR A 166 -2.76 -11.70 28.86
CA TYR A 166 -1.46 -11.54 28.19
C TYR A 166 -0.73 -10.23 28.49
N ALA A 167 -1.00 -9.64 29.67
CA ALA A 167 -0.29 -8.45 30.13
C ALA A 167 1.22 -8.66 30.28
N ASP A 168 1.67 -9.90 30.30
CA ASP A 168 3.07 -10.31 30.33
C ASP A 168 3.79 -10.19 28.97
N GLY A 169 3.10 -9.73 27.93
CA GLY A 169 3.71 -9.36 26.65
C GLY A 169 3.88 -10.48 25.65
N PHE A 170 3.52 -11.71 25.94
CA PHE A 170 3.69 -12.81 24.98
C PHE A 170 2.64 -12.86 23.87
N ALA A 171 1.54 -12.15 23.99
CA ALA A 171 0.47 -12.18 23.00
C ALA A 171 -0.03 -10.80 22.57
N ASN A 172 0.62 -9.73 23.01
CA ASN A 172 0.27 -8.34 22.70
C ASN A 172 1.28 -7.70 21.74
N SER A 173 1.76 -8.44 20.83
CA SER A 173 2.68 -7.91 19.79
C SER A 173 1.95 -7.18 18.68
#